data_3760049b85669863a05d00fc8a0efa88
#
_entry.id   3760049b85669863a05d00fc8a0efa88
#
_cell.length_a   1.000
_cell.length_b   1.000
_cell.length_c   1.000
_cell.angle_alpha   90.00
_cell.angle_beta   90.00
_cell.angle_gamma   90.00
#
_symmetry.space_group_name_H-M   'P 1'
#
loop_
_entity.id
_entity.type
_entity.pdbx_description
1 polymer ?
#
loop_
_entity_poly.entity_id
_entity_poly.type
_entity_poly.pdbx_seq_one_letter_code
_entity_poly.pdbx_strand_id
1 'polypeptide(L)'
;MDNVKKYEDSVSGWVRLELEPHKEQLLQGKHAGIVTNDYLKTLYMGFHDIQETLSALELSQFLISNDAPRIKEVTDVRYYRYVATTYLQDMYILKERLNAYATKIKRVHNTLGRHHFVNYFVEPLFPQIKSCFQNIVDVRGFHVHQQRYTDDSFDDALVFRALSTNEIELSNIADLSVELLREEWSEKIEVNNSAVKKFLNYYFGCLFIVIQHEGELIE
;
A
#
# COMPACT_ATOMS: atom_id res chain seq x y z
N MET A 1 8.37 -9.15 -18.05
CA MET A 1 7.21 -9.79 -17.39
C MET A 1 7.13 -9.17 -16.00
N ASP A 2 5.95 -8.80 -15.55
CA ASP A 2 5.75 -8.21 -14.22
C ASP A 2 5.97 -9.29 -13.14
N ASN A 3 6.95 -9.08 -12.24
CA ASN A 3 7.26 -10.02 -11.18
C ASN A 3 6.15 -10.12 -10.14
N VAL A 4 5.39 -9.05 -9.94
CA VAL A 4 4.20 -9.06 -9.06
C VAL A 4 3.19 -10.05 -9.59
N LYS A 5 2.86 -9.95 -10.90
CA LYS A 5 1.92 -10.87 -11.54
C LYS A 5 2.40 -12.31 -11.54
N LYS A 6 3.69 -12.53 -11.82
CA LYS A 6 4.30 -13.87 -11.77
C LYS A 6 4.20 -14.47 -10.38
N TYR A 7 4.47 -13.67 -9.34
CA TYR A 7 4.36 -14.09 -7.94
C TYR A 7 2.90 -14.47 -7.59
N GLU A 8 1.96 -13.59 -7.94
CA GLU A 8 0.53 -13.80 -7.74
C GLU A 8 0.04 -15.09 -8.39
N ASP A 9 0.34 -15.29 -9.68
CA ASP A 9 -0.09 -16.45 -10.45
C ASP A 9 0.44 -17.76 -9.83
N SER A 10 1.69 -17.76 -9.36
CA SER A 10 2.29 -18.93 -8.72
C SER A 10 1.67 -19.24 -7.36
N VAL A 11 1.58 -18.24 -6.46
CA VAL A 11 0.99 -18.43 -5.13
C VAL A 11 -0.48 -18.83 -5.24
N SER A 12 -1.25 -18.17 -6.12
CA SER A 12 -2.66 -18.51 -6.37
C SER A 12 -2.80 -19.90 -7.00
N GLY A 13 -1.87 -20.29 -7.86
CA GLY A 13 -1.80 -21.62 -8.46
C GLY A 13 -1.60 -22.71 -7.41
N TRP A 14 -0.67 -22.52 -6.50
CA TRP A 14 -0.41 -23.47 -5.40
C TRP A 14 -1.60 -23.60 -4.45
N VAL A 15 -2.22 -22.47 -4.08
CA VAL A 15 -3.47 -22.49 -3.26
C VAL A 15 -4.58 -23.24 -3.97
N ARG A 16 -4.74 -23.05 -5.28
CA ARG A 16 -5.76 -23.77 -6.07
C ARG A 16 -5.51 -25.27 -6.08
N LEU A 17 -4.26 -25.69 -6.29
CA LEU A 17 -3.88 -27.11 -6.26
C LEU A 17 -4.18 -27.76 -4.90
N GLU A 18 -3.88 -27.05 -3.81
CA GLU A 18 -4.15 -27.53 -2.44
C GLU A 18 -5.65 -27.63 -2.13
N LEU A 19 -6.46 -26.70 -2.68
CA LEU A 19 -7.90 -26.69 -2.44
C LEU A 19 -8.70 -27.60 -3.39
N GLU A 20 -8.13 -28.03 -4.52
CA GLU A 20 -8.86 -28.85 -5.52
C GLU A 20 -9.46 -30.14 -4.95
N PRO A 21 -8.79 -30.91 -4.04
CA PRO A 21 -9.38 -32.10 -3.41
C PRO A 21 -10.61 -31.79 -2.55
N HIS A 22 -10.77 -30.54 -2.11
CA HIS A 22 -11.83 -30.08 -1.21
C HIS A 22 -12.94 -29.28 -1.92
N LYS A 23 -12.86 -29.14 -3.24
CA LYS A 23 -13.71 -28.28 -4.05
C LYS A 23 -15.20 -28.52 -3.84
N GLU A 24 -15.65 -29.77 -3.82
CA GLU A 24 -17.07 -30.10 -3.62
C GLU A 24 -17.57 -29.69 -2.22
N GLN A 25 -16.73 -29.86 -1.20
CA GLN A 25 -17.05 -29.44 0.17
C GLN A 25 -17.13 -27.91 0.28
N LEU A 26 -16.19 -27.20 -0.38
CA LEU A 26 -16.20 -25.74 -0.44
C LEU A 26 -17.43 -25.19 -1.14
N LEU A 27 -17.84 -25.77 -2.26
CA LEU A 27 -19.07 -25.39 -2.99
C LEU A 27 -20.33 -25.60 -2.16
N GLN A 28 -20.31 -26.54 -1.20
CA GLN A 28 -21.40 -26.78 -0.24
C GLN A 28 -21.33 -25.86 1.01
N GLY A 29 -20.37 -24.92 1.05
CA GLY A 29 -20.16 -24.04 2.22
C GLY A 29 -19.54 -24.74 3.44
N LYS A 30 -18.98 -25.92 3.27
CA LYS A 30 -18.33 -26.69 4.33
C LYS A 30 -16.83 -26.34 4.36
N HIS A 31 -16.42 -25.54 5.34
CA HIS A 31 -15.02 -25.12 5.53
C HIS A 31 -14.30 -25.88 6.66
N ALA A 32 -15.04 -26.63 7.49
CA ALA A 32 -14.45 -27.32 8.63
C ALA A 32 -13.63 -28.55 8.17
N GLY A 33 -12.40 -28.64 8.65
CA GLY A 33 -11.51 -29.79 8.38
C GLY A 33 -10.64 -29.68 7.13
N ILE A 34 -10.71 -28.58 6.40
CA ILE A 34 -9.73 -28.31 5.34
C ILE A 34 -8.43 -27.86 6.02
N VAL A 35 -7.45 -28.76 5.98
CA VAL A 35 -6.09 -28.46 6.45
C VAL A 35 -5.35 -27.86 5.27
N THR A 36 -4.99 -26.61 5.38
CA THR A 36 -4.11 -25.93 4.41
C THR A 36 -2.71 -25.83 4.97
N ASN A 37 -1.71 -25.89 4.09
CA ASN A 37 -0.34 -25.62 4.45
C ASN A 37 -0.22 -24.22 5.06
N ASP A 38 0.24 -24.12 6.30
CA ASP A 38 0.34 -22.86 7.04
C ASP A 38 1.30 -21.86 6.38
N TYR A 39 2.34 -22.35 5.72
CA TYR A 39 3.26 -21.49 5.00
C TYR A 39 2.63 -20.93 3.74
N LEU A 40 1.98 -21.77 2.93
CA LEU A 40 1.26 -21.33 1.74
C LEU A 40 0.14 -20.32 2.09
N LYS A 41 -0.62 -20.61 3.15
CA LYS A 41 -1.61 -19.65 3.68
C LYS A 41 -0.96 -18.33 4.07
N THR A 42 0.21 -18.36 4.72
CA THR A 42 0.96 -17.14 5.09
C THR A 42 1.39 -16.36 3.86
N LEU A 43 1.87 -17.05 2.80
CA LEU A 43 2.24 -16.42 1.54
C LEU A 43 1.03 -15.76 0.87
N TYR A 44 -0.07 -16.48 0.73
CA TYR A 44 -1.27 -15.98 0.07
C TYR A 44 -1.89 -14.79 0.80
N MET A 45 -2.12 -14.92 2.12
CA MET A 45 -2.75 -13.85 2.91
C MET A 45 -1.86 -12.62 2.98
N GLY A 46 -0.55 -12.80 3.18
CA GLY A 46 0.38 -11.66 3.23
C GLY A 46 0.52 -10.93 1.90
N PHE A 47 0.49 -11.66 0.79
CA PHE A 47 0.44 -11.07 -0.55
C PHE A 47 -0.86 -10.28 -0.76
N HIS A 48 -2.00 -10.89 -0.42
CA HIS A 48 -3.31 -10.24 -0.52
C HIS A 48 -3.39 -8.96 0.31
N ASP A 49 -2.91 -8.97 1.56
CA ASP A 49 -2.86 -7.79 2.41
C ASP A 49 -2.04 -6.63 1.79
N ILE A 50 -0.96 -6.95 1.10
CA ILE A 50 -0.14 -5.96 0.38
C ILE A 50 -0.91 -5.41 -0.82
N GLN A 51 -1.57 -6.24 -1.61
CA GLN A 51 -2.38 -5.84 -2.76
C GLN A 51 -3.57 -4.95 -2.36
N GLU A 52 -4.27 -5.30 -1.28
CA GLU A 52 -5.35 -4.47 -0.73
C GLU A 52 -4.84 -3.07 -0.33
N THR A 53 -3.63 -2.98 0.26
CA THR A 53 -3.06 -1.67 0.57
C THR A 53 -2.68 -0.89 -0.68
N LEU A 54 -2.16 -1.56 -1.71
CA LEU A 54 -1.86 -0.92 -2.98
C LEU A 54 -3.14 -0.38 -3.65
N SER A 55 -4.22 -1.14 -3.61
CA SER A 55 -5.53 -0.71 -4.10
C SER A 55 -6.07 0.52 -3.34
N ALA A 56 -5.83 0.60 -2.02
CA ALA A 56 -6.18 1.79 -1.23
C ALA A 56 -5.35 3.03 -1.63
N LEU A 57 -4.07 2.86 -1.94
CA LEU A 57 -3.22 3.95 -2.48
C LEU A 57 -3.70 4.41 -3.85
N GLU A 58 -4.11 3.49 -4.73
CA GLU A 58 -4.68 3.82 -6.05
C GLU A 58 -6.03 4.53 -5.92
N LEU A 59 -6.86 4.11 -4.97
CA LEU A 59 -8.10 4.82 -4.65
C LEU A 59 -7.83 6.24 -4.18
N SER A 60 -6.85 6.45 -3.30
CA SER A 60 -6.46 7.80 -2.86
C SER A 60 -5.97 8.66 -4.02
N GLN A 61 -5.23 8.09 -4.98
CA GLN A 61 -4.83 8.78 -6.22
C GLN A 61 -6.05 9.17 -7.06
N PHE A 62 -7.01 8.28 -7.22
CA PHE A 62 -8.26 8.58 -7.93
C PHE A 62 -9.04 9.70 -7.24
N LEU A 63 -9.19 9.64 -5.91
CA LEU A 63 -9.97 10.60 -5.14
C LEU A 63 -9.34 12.01 -5.16
N ILE A 64 -8.02 12.13 -5.05
CA ILE A 64 -7.34 13.43 -5.07
C ILE A 64 -7.37 14.09 -6.46
N SER A 65 -7.34 13.28 -7.52
CA SER A 65 -7.34 13.78 -8.90
C SER A 65 -8.72 14.23 -9.39
N ASN A 66 -9.78 13.94 -8.63
CA ASN A 66 -11.15 14.31 -8.97
C ASN A 66 -11.65 15.44 -8.05
N ASP A 67 -12.70 16.12 -8.50
CA ASP A 67 -13.33 17.16 -7.71
C ASP A 67 -13.90 16.61 -6.41
N ALA A 68 -13.80 17.41 -5.34
CA ALA A 68 -14.40 17.05 -4.06
C ALA A 68 -15.93 16.88 -4.21
N PRO A 69 -16.52 15.85 -3.59
CA PRO A 69 -17.97 15.66 -3.66
C PRO A 69 -18.69 16.83 -2.99
N ARG A 70 -19.79 17.29 -3.62
CA ARG A 70 -20.62 18.39 -3.09
C ARG A 70 -21.44 17.92 -1.89
N ILE A 71 -20.81 17.83 -0.74
CA ILE A 71 -21.44 17.48 0.54
C ILE A 71 -21.53 18.75 1.38
N LYS A 72 -22.74 19.13 1.81
CA LYS A 72 -23.01 20.40 2.50
C LYS A 72 -22.12 20.65 3.73
N GLU A 73 -21.79 19.60 4.47
CA GLU A 73 -21.04 19.64 5.72
C GLU A 73 -19.52 19.47 5.54
N VAL A 74 -19.05 19.22 4.31
CA VAL A 74 -17.63 18.93 4.02
C VAL A 74 -17.11 19.92 2.99
N THR A 75 -16.18 20.76 3.41
CA THR A 75 -15.47 21.64 2.48
C THR A 75 -14.46 20.83 1.63
N ASP A 76 -14.18 21.32 0.43
CA ASP A 76 -13.18 20.77 -0.49
C ASP A 76 -11.80 20.59 0.18
N VAL A 77 -11.28 21.60 0.86
CA VAL A 77 -10.00 21.52 1.61
C VAL A 77 -10.04 20.40 2.65
N ARG A 78 -11.17 20.24 3.34
CA ARG A 78 -11.35 19.20 4.35
C ARG A 78 -11.35 17.80 3.73
N TYR A 79 -11.97 17.66 2.57
CA TYR A 79 -11.98 16.44 1.79
C TYR A 79 -10.55 16.06 1.33
N TYR A 80 -9.84 16.98 0.67
CA TYR A 80 -8.49 16.72 0.18
C TYR A 80 -7.51 16.43 1.33
N ARG A 81 -7.64 17.11 2.46
CA ARG A 81 -6.86 16.80 3.67
C ARG A 81 -7.13 15.38 4.18
N TYR A 82 -8.38 14.94 4.17
CA TYR A 82 -8.73 13.58 4.55
C TYR A 82 -8.08 12.55 3.62
N VAL A 83 -8.17 12.75 2.30
CA VAL A 83 -7.56 11.87 1.30
C VAL A 83 -6.04 11.80 1.47
N ALA A 84 -5.37 12.94 1.60
CA ALA A 84 -3.92 13.01 1.80
C ALA A 84 -3.49 12.31 3.10
N THR A 85 -4.22 12.54 4.21
CA THR A 85 -3.92 11.89 5.50
C THR A 85 -4.10 10.37 5.41
N THR A 86 -5.17 9.90 4.76
CA THR A 86 -5.44 8.47 4.56
C THR A 86 -4.36 7.85 3.69
N TYR A 87 -3.97 8.50 2.60
CA TYR A 87 -2.86 8.08 1.76
C TYR A 87 -1.55 7.87 2.54
N LEU A 88 -1.17 8.82 3.38
CA LEU A 88 0.04 8.72 4.20
C LEU A 88 -0.04 7.57 5.22
N GLN A 89 -1.22 7.30 5.76
CA GLN A 89 -1.44 6.14 6.63
C GLN A 89 -1.30 4.82 5.88
N ASP A 90 -1.89 4.71 4.70
CA ASP A 90 -1.82 3.51 3.88
C ASP A 90 -0.39 3.22 3.40
N MET A 91 0.37 4.26 3.05
CA MET A 91 1.80 4.13 2.74
C MET A 91 2.60 3.56 3.93
N TYR A 92 2.31 4.01 5.15
CA TYR A 92 2.95 3.46 6.33
C TYR A 92 2.52 1.99 6.58
N ILE A 93 1.24 1.68 6.43
CA ILE A 93 0.71 0.32 6.54
C ILE A 93 1.40 -0.60 5.52
N LEU A 94 1.56 -0.14 4.27
CA LEU A 94 2.28 -0.88 3.24
C LEU A 94 3.71 -1.20 3.66
N LYS A 95 4.45 -0.21 4.17
CA LYS A 95 5.81 -0.41 4.69
C LYS A 95 5.86 -1.50 5.77
N GLU A 96 4.95 -1.45 6.74
CA GLU A 96 4.91 -2.43 7.83
C GLU A 96 4.53 -3.84 7.33
N ARG A 97 3.58 -3.93 6.38
CA ARG A 97 3.19 -5.20 5.74
C ARG A 97 4.35 -5.82 4.96
N LEU A 98 5.11 -5.04 4.21
CA LEU A 98 6.29 -5.52 3.49
C LEU A 98 7.36 -6.05 4.45
N ASN A 99 7.66 -5.34 5.52
CA ASN A 99 8.62 -5.79 6.53
C ASN A 99 8.17 -7.10 7.21
N ALA A 100 6.90 -7.16 7.60
CA ALA A 100 6.32 -8.34 8.25
C ALA A 100 6.34 -9.55 7.31
N TYR A 101 6.01 -9.35 6.04
CA TYR A 101 5.98 -10.40 5.02
C TYR A 101 7.37 -10.97 4.74
N ALA A 102 8.35 -10.10 4.47
CA ALA A 102 9.75 -10.52 4.29
C ALA A 102 10.30 -11.24 5.53
N THR A 103 9.93 -10.78 6.74
CA THR A 103 10.34 -11.42 8.00
C THR A 103 9.79 -12.84 8.13
N LYS A 104 8.54 -13.08 7.74
CA LYS A 104 7.93 -14.42 7.78
C LYS A 104 8.66 -15.37 6.82
N ILE A 105 8.89 -14.94 5.59
CA ILE A 105 9.64 -15.72 4.58
C ILE A 105 11.06 -16.00 5.06
N LYS A 106 11.77 -14.99 5.56
CA LYS A 106 13.11 -15.14 6.14
C LYS A 106 13.14 -16.24 7.22
N ARG A 107 12.18 -16.23 8.15
CA ARG A 107 12.13 -17.21 9.25
C ARG A 107 11.97 -18.64 8.72
N VAL A 108 11.02 -18.87 7.82
CA VAL A 108 10.78 -20.20 7.25
C VAL A 108 12.03 -20.70 6.52
N HIS A 109 12.60 -19.92 5.62
CA HIS A 109 13.74 -20.37 4.83
C HIS A 109 15.05 -20.51 5.64
N ASN A 110 15.20 -19.76 6.73
CA ASN A 110 16.29 -20.01 7.68
C ASN A 110 16.11 -21.36 8.41
N THR A 111 14.89 -21.71 8.82
CA THR A 111 14.60 -23.02 9.43
C THR A 111 14.87 -24.17 8.45
N LEU A 112 14.63 -23.96 7.16
CA LEU A 112 14.96 -24.91 6.08
C LEU A 112 16.46 -24.95 5.71
N GLY A 113 17.32 -24.22 6.44
CA GLY A 113 18.77 -24.17 6.17
C GLY A 113 19.16 -23.37 4.92
N ARG A 114 18.23 -22.60 4.33
CA ARG A 114 18.46 -21.84 3.09
C ARG A 114 19.02 -20.44 3.35
N HIS A 115 19.92 -20.31 4.32
CA HIS A 115 20.51 -19.03 4.75
C HIS A 115 21.14 -18.23 3.61
N HIS A 116 21.75 -18.91 2.62
CA HIS A 116 22.38 -18.24 1.48
C HIS A 116 21.35 -17.44 0.66
N PHE A 117 20.21 -18.04 0.32
CA PHE A 117 19.14 -17.37 -0.40
C PHE A 117 18.54 -16.21 0.40
N VAL A 118 18.34 -16.42 1.71
CA VAL A 118 17.83 -15.37 2.62
C VAL A 118 18.78 -14.18 2.64
N ASN A 119 20.08 -14.41 2.85
CA ASN A 119 21.07 -13.35 2.93
C ASN A 119 21.23 -12.57 1.63
N TYR A 120 21.06 -13.23 0.49
CA TYR A 120 21.24 -12.60 -0.81
C TYR A 120 19.99 -11.89 -1.34
N PHE A 121 18.80 -12.44 -1.11
CA PHE A 121 17.56 -11.93 -1.69
C PHE A 121 16.61 -11.28 -0.69
N VAL A 122 16.58 -11.71 0.58
CA VAL A 122 15.61 -11.19 1.56
C VAL A 122 16.20 -10.10 2.45
N GLU A 123 17.41 -10.32 2.98
CA GLU A 123 18.04 -9.32 3.87
C GLU A 123 18.22 -7.95 3.23
N PRO A 124 18.61 -7.83 1.94
CA PRO A 124 18.73 -6.53 1.29
C PRO A 124 17.39 -5.78 1.13
N LEU A 125 16.24 -6.46 1.24
CA LEU A 125 14.92 -5.81 1.12
C LEU A 125 14.63 -4.86 2.29
N PHE A 126 15.09 -5.18 3.51
CA PHE A 126 14.80 -4.36 4.69
C PHE A 126 15.35 -2.93 4.59
N PRO A 127 16.65 -2.69 4.30
CA PRO A 127 17.15 -1.33 4.09
C PRO A 127 16.50 -0.64 2.89
N GLN A 128 16.12 -1.39 1.84
CA GLN A 128 15.43 -0.82 0.67
C GLN A 128 14.00 -0.39 0.99
N ILE A 129 13.24 -1.20 1.77
CA ILE A 129 11.94 -0.79 2.30
C ILE A 129 12.09 0.50 3.12
N LYS A 130 13.07 0.54 4.05
CA LYS A 130 13.33 1.74 4.83
C LYS A 130 13.60 2.95 3.93
N SER A 131 14.46 2.82 2.95
CA SER A 131 14.81 3.92 2.03
C SER A 131 13.62 4.38 1.18
N CYS A 132 12.84 3.43 0.64
CA CYS A 132 11.67 3.75 -0.21
C CYS A 132 10.59 4.54 0.53
N PHE A 133 10.43 4.29 1.84
CA PHE A 133 9.36 4.90 2.64
C PHE A 133 9.86 5.94 3.67
N GLN A 134 11.15 6.34 3.64
CA GLN A 134 11.74 7.21 4.66
C GLN A 134 11.00 8.54 4.79
N ASN A 135 10.77 9.24 3.68
CA ASN A 135 10.11 10.54 3.67
C ASN A 135 8.71 10.51 4.31
N ILE A 136 8.00 9.40 4.12
CA ILE A 136 6.64 9.22 4.64
C ILE A 136 6.65 8.94 6.14
N VAL A 137 7.65 8.18 6.61
CA VAL A 137 7.83 7.91 8.04
C VAL A 137 8.15 9.20 8.80
N ASP A 138 8.98 10.05 8.23
CA ASP A 138 9.37 11.33 8.83
C ASP A 138 8.15 12.26 8.94
N VAL A 139 7.35 12.34 7.88
CA VAL A 139 6.09 13.10 7.87
C VAL A 139 5.10 12.55 8.91
N ARG A 140 4.91 11.23 9.01
CA ARG A 140 3.99 10.62 9.99
C ARG A 140 4.43 10.82 11.44
N GLY A 141 5.72 10.72 11.73
CA GLY A 141 6.26 10.88 13.09
C GLY A 141 5.85 12.22 13.70
N PHE A 142 5.78 13.25 12.88
CA PHE A 142 5.30 14.57 13.29
C PHE A 142 3.78 14.59 13.57
N HIS A 143 2.96 13.85 12.79
CA HIS A 143 1.50 13.94 12.83
C HIS A 143 0.82 13.11 13.91
N VAL A 144 1.35 11.94 14.22
CA VAL A 144 0.73 11.03 15.21
C VAL A 144 0.83 11.61 16.64
N HIS A 145 1.81 12.48 16.88
CA HIS A 145 2.10 12.96 18.23
C HIS A 145 1.74 14.42 18.51
N GLN A 146 1.47 15.26 17.50
CA GLN A 146 1.33 16.70 17.74
C GLN A 146 0.12 17.39 17.08
N GLN A 147 -0.21 17.12 15.82
CA GLN A 147 -1.32 17.78 15.10
C GLN A 147 -1.83 16.95 13.91
N ARG A 148 -3.06 17.25 13.40
CA ARG A 148 -3.51 16.73 12.10
C ARG A 148 -2.56 17.18 11.00
N TYR A 149 -2.39 16.33 9.97
CA TYR A 149 -1.54 16.67 8.84
C TYR A 149 -1.91 18.05 8.27
N THR A 150 -0.92 18.89 8.14
CA THR A 150 -0.98 20.14 7.42
C THR A 150 0.36 20.40 6.75
N ASP A 151 0.34 21.08 5.64
CA ASP A 151 1.47 21.71 4.99
C ASP A 151 1.04 23.10 4.52
N ASP A 152 1.96 23.88 3.98
CA ASP A 152 1.70 25.26 3.59
C ASP A 152 0.52 25.35 2.60
N SER A 153 0.40 24.39 1.67
CA SER A 153 -0.68 24.37 0.68
C SER A 153 -2.07 24.19 1.33
N PHE A 154 -2.18 23.34 2.37
CA PHE A 154 -3.42 23.19 3.12
C PHE A 154 -3.75 24.41 3.98
N ASP A 155 -2.74 25.01 4.59
CA ASP A 155 -2.94 26.17 5.45
C ASP A 155 -3.35 27.39 4.62
N ASP A 156 -2.71 27.63 3.47
CA ASP A 156 -3.09 28.68 2.53
C ASP A 156 -4.53 28.49 2.00
N ALA A 157 -4.88 27.28 1.55
CA ALA A 157 -6.22 26.99 1.06
C ALA A 157 -7.29 27.18 2.15
N LEU A 158 -7.00 26.83 3.41
CA LEU A 158 -7.91 27.07 4.54
C LEU A 158 -8.11 28.55 4.84
N VAL A 159 -7.02 29.33 4.86
CA VAL A 159 -7.07 30.78 5.12
C VAL A 159 -7.89 31.47 4.04
N PHE A 160 -7.59 31.23 2.76
CA PHE A 160 -8.33 31.86 1.67
C PHE A 160 -9.80 31.42 1.64
N ARG A 161 -10.10 30.16 1.94
CA ARG A 161 -11.49 29.68 2.01
C ARG A 161 -12.26 30.32 3.19
N ALA A 162 -11.62 30.57 4.31
CA ALA A 162 -12.21 31.26 5.45
C ALA A 162 -12.48 32.74 5.15
N LEU A 163 -11.53 33.44 4.51
CA LEU A 163 -11.66 34.85 4.14
C LEU A 163 -12.74 35.05 3.07
N SER A 164 -12.86 34.17 2.09
CA SER A 164 -13.85 34.24 1.01
C SER A 164 -15.32 34.16 1.51
N THR A 165 -15.51 33.64 2.72
CA THR A 165 -16.85 33.58 3.34
C THR A 165 -17.40 34.99 3.63
N ASN A 166 -16.53 35.96 3.90
CA ASN A 166 -16.90 37.34 4.23
C ASN A 166 -16.66 38.32 3.07
N GLU A 167 -15.82 37.95 2.10
CA GLU A 167 -15.41 38.82 0.99
C GLU A 167 -15.52 38.08 -0.33
N ILE A 168 -16.54 38.34 -1.11
CA ILE A 168 -16.84 37.67 -2.40
C ILE A 168 -15.70 37.85 -3.39
N GLU A 169 -14.96 38.93 -3.35
CA GLU A 169 -13.79 39.18 -4.23
C GLU A 169 -12.67 38.16 -4.01
N LEU A 170 -12.57 37.56 -2.83
CA LEU A 170 -11.59 36.53 -2.51
C LEU A 170 -12.02 35.12 -2.92
N SER A 171 -13.24 34.93 -3.42
CA SER A 171 -13.74 33.61 -3.84
C SER A 171 -12.87 32.99 -4.94
N ASN A 172 -12.46 33.77 -5.94
CA ASN A 172 -11.62 33.28 -7.03
C ASN A 172 -10.22 32.86 -6.54
N ILE A 173 -9.68 33.59 -5.55
CA ILE A 173 -8.38 33.25 -4.94
C ILE A 173 -8.51 31.95 -4.13
N ALA A 174 -9.59 31.81 -3.38
CA ALA A 174 -9.89 30.60 -2.63
C ALA A 174 -10.04 29.37 -3.54
N ASP A 175 -10.76 29.50 -4.66
CA ASP A 175 -10.94 28.43 -5.63
C ASP A 175 -9.59 28.04 -6.28
N LEU A 176 -8.79 29.02 -6.69
CA LEU A 176 -7.46 28.80 -7.24
C LEU A 176 -6.53 28.11 -6.23
N SER A 177 -6.54 28.51 -4.95
CA SER A 177 -5.69 27.88 -3.94
C SER A 177 -6.05 26.41 -3.70
N VAL A 178 -7.34 26.07 -3.77
CA VAL A 178 -7.80 24.68 -3.68
C VAL A 178 -7.39 23.86 -4.91
N GLU A 179 -7.46 24.46 -6.09
CA GLU A 179 -7.02 23.80 -7.33
C GLU A 179 -5.52 23.51 -7.30
N LEU A 180 -4.70 24.49 -6.91
CA LEU A 180 -3.25 24.29 -6.75
C LEU A 180 -2.93 23.23 -5.70
N LEU A 181 -3.61 23.22 -4.57
CA LEU A 181 -3.49 22.18 -3.55
C LEU A 181 -3.77 20.78 -4.13
N ARG A 182 -4.87 20.64 -4.88
CA ARG A 182 -5.27 19.38 -5.52
C ARG A 182 -4.23 18.91 -6.51
N GLU A 183 -3.75 19.79 -7.39
CA GLU A 183 -2.74 19.47 -8.40
C GLU A 183 -1.43 19.02 -7.75
N GLU A 184 -0.94 19.76 -6.77
CA GLU A 184 0.29 19.42 -6.05
C GLU A 184 0.22 18.05 -5.39
N TRP A 185 -0.88 17.75 -4.69
CA TRP A 185 -1.05 16.45 -4.04
C TRP A 185 -1.31 15.32 -5.03
N SER A 186 -2.01 15.58 -6.13
CA SER A 186 -2.19 14.60 -7.22
C SER A 186 -0.85 14.18 -7.79
N GLU A 187 0.04 15.13 -8.08
CA GLU A 187 1.38 14.88 -8.60
C GLU A 187 2.23 14.10 -7.56
N LYS A 188 2.25 14.55 -6.29
CA LYS A 188 2.97 13.86 -5.21
C LYS A 188 2.55 12.39 -5.09
N ILE A 189 1.25 12.11 -5.11
CA ILE A 189 0.70 10.76 -4.98
C ILE A 189 1.06 9.92 -6.22
N GLU A 190 0.94 10.46 -7.42
CA GLU A 190 1.26 9.76 -8.67
C GLU A 190 2.73 9.34 -8.72
N VAL A 191 3.64 10.26 -8.40
CA VAL A 191 5.09 9.99 -8.36
C VAL A 191 5.40 8.90 -7.33
N ASN A 192 4.85 9.00 -6.14
CA ASN A 192 5.06 8.02 -5.06
C ASN A 192 4.49 6.64 -5.44
N ASN A 193 3.27 6.57 -5.96
CA ASN A 193 2.65 5.31 -6.39
C ASN A 193 3.45 4.64 -7.52
N SER A 194 3.99 5.43 -8.45
CA SER A 194 4.87 4.93 -9.50
C SER A 194 6.16 4.33 -8.94
N ALA A 195 6.77 4.99 -7.96
CA ALA A 195 7.96 4.50 -7.28
C ALA A 195 7.68 3.21 -6.48
N VAL A 196 6.56 3.17 -5.75
CA VAL A 196 6.10 1.99 -5.01
C VAL A 196 5.88 0.80 -5.94
N LYS A 197 5.18 0.98 -7.06
CA LYS A 197 4.96 -0.10 -8.05
C LYS A 197 6.27 -0.67 -8.60
N LYS A 198 7.24 0.18 -8.92
CA LYS A 198 8.58 -0.26 -9.34
C LYS A 198 9.30 -1.06 -8.24
N PHE A 199 9.22 -0.57 -7.01
CA PHE A 199 9.79 -1.25 -5.86
C PHE A 199 9.13 -2.61 -5.61
N LEU A 200 7.80 -2.69 -5.64
CA LEU A 200 7.06 -3.95 -5.48
C LEU A 200 7.43 -4.98 -6.54
N ASN A 201 7.62 -4.55 -7.79
CA ASN A 201 8.07 -5.46 -8.84
C ASN A 201 9.46 -6.06 -8.56
N TYR A 202 10.39 -5.27 -8.02
CA TYR A 202 11.68 -5.74 -7.56
C TYR A 202 11.54 -6.66 -6.32
N TYR A 203 10.78 -6.23 -5.32
CA TYR A 203 10.56 -6.93 -4.06
C TYR A 203 10.01 -8.34 -4.29
N PHE A 204 8.94 -8.48 -5.06
CA PHE A 204 8.36 -9.79 -5.37
C PHE A 204 9.24 -10.62 -6.29
N GLY A 205 10.04 -10.00 -7.14
CA GLY A 205 11.08 -10.70 -7.92
C GLY A 205 12.11 -11.40 -7.03
N CYS A 206 12.59 -10.71 -5.99
CA CYS A 206 13.52 -11.28 -5.01
C CYS A 206 12.87 -12.42 -4.20
N LEU A 207 11.65 -12.18 -3.69
CA LEU A 207 10.95 -13.19 -2.89
C LEU A 207 10.60 -14.44 -3.71
N PHE A 208 10.24 -14.26 -4.98
CA PHE A 208 9.92 -15.38 -5.86
C PHE A 208 11.07 -16.38 -6.00
N ILE A 209 12.31 -15.90 -6.11
CA ILE A 209 13.50 -16.76 -6.17
C ILE A 209 13.68 -17.57 -4.87
N VAL A 210 13.22 -17.03 -3.75
CA VAL A 210 13.40 -17.68 -2.44
C VAL A 210 12.34 -18.75 -2.19
N ILE A 211 11.07 -18.47 -2.54
CA ILE A 211 9.94 -19.34 -2.17
C ILE A 211 9.73 -20.53 -3.09
N GLN A 212 10.38 -20.57 -4.27
CA GLN A 212 10.17 -21.63 -5.24
C GLN A 212 11.48 -22.24 -5.75
N HIS A 213 11.40 -23.49 -6.24
CA HIS A 213 12.42 -24.17 -7.01
C HIS A 213 11.75 -24.96 -8.13
N GLU A 214 12.19 -24.77 -9.38
CA GLU A 214 11.62 -25.43 -10.57
C GLU A 214 10.09 -25.30 -10.72
N GLY A 215 9.52 -24.22 -10.19
CA GLY A 215 8.08 -23.95 -10.24
C GLY A 215 7.26 -24.51 -9.07
N GLU A 216 7.89 -25.26 -8.18
CA GLU A 216 7.27 -25.81 -6.98
C GLU A 216 7.56 -24.96 -5.74
N LEU A 217 6.60 -24.88 -4.82
CA LEU A 217 6.77 -24.22 -3.53
C LEU A 217 7.82 -24.99 -2.70
N ILE A 218 8.71 -24.26 -2.06
CA ILE A 218 9.67 -24.82 -1.10
C ILE A 218 9.07 -24.69 0.30
N GLU A 219 8.83 -25.84 0.91
CA GLU A 219 8.21 -26.00 2.23
C GLU A 219 9.23 -26.51 3.26
#